data_aa5643fba0add4b01a51508c790927bd
#
_entry.id   aa5643fba0add4b01a51508c790927bd
#
_cell.length_a   1.000
_cell.length_b   1.000
_cell.length_c   1.000
_cell.angle_alpha   90.00
_cell.angle_beta   90.00
_cell.angle_gamma   90.00
#
_symmetry.space_group_name_H-M   'P 1'
#
loop_
_entity.id
_entity.type
_entity.pdbx_description
1 polymer ?
#
loop_
_entity_poly.entity_id
_entity_poly.type
_entity_poly.pdbx_seq_one_letter_code
_entity_poly.pdbx_strand_id
1 'polypeptide(L)'
;MLRLQSRRSPAFLASVRNADEAMTALAGGADILDCKDPSLGALGAVSLPVVREIVAAAGLGVTGPGITVSATIGDLPNDPQRVAKAAEDVAAAGVHIVKWGLFETGGAVQVINALQDADIGSSHLVAVLMADRNPDLALLATLAAAGFAGVMLDTADKSRGSLTQILSAREIVSFVTQAKKYDLISGLAGSLRIEDIEPLLSYGPDVLGFRGALCTGGRTGALERAHVNDVARAISAAAHGVRSNRPSRIVA
;
A
#
# COMPACT_ATOMS: atom_id res chain seq x y z
N MET A 1 -5.57 -13.47 -9.39
CA MET A 1 -5.23 -12.13 -9.91
C MET A 1 -5.96 -11.08 -9.07
N LEU A 2 -5.24 -10.20 -8.41
CA LEU A 2 -5.82 -9.15 -7.58
C LEU A 2 -6.75 -8.25 -8.42
N ARG A 3 -8.00 -8.04 -7.98
CA ARG A 3 -9.02 -7.24 -8.70
C ARG A 3 -8.71 -5.72 -8.75
N LEU A 4 -7.49 -5.31 -8.38
CA LEU A 4 -7.09 -3.90 -8.31
C LEU A 4 -6.76 -3.30 -9.70
N GLN A 5 -6.27 -4.11 -10.65
CA GLN A 5 -5.82 -3.64 -11.98
C GLN A 5 -6.95 -3.19 -12.93
N SER A 6 -8.21 -3.56 -12.67
CA SER A 6 -9.35 -3.21 -13.53
C SER A 6 -10.19 -2.04 -13.05
N ARG A 7 -9.78 -1.39 -11.95
CA ARG A 7 -10.54 -0.28 -11.36
C ARG A 7 -10.39 0.99 -12.19
N ARG A 8 -11.44 1.77 -12.22
CA ARG A 8 -11.47 3.06 -12.92
C ARG A 8 -10.85 4.22 -12.13
N SER A 9 -10.52 4.00 -10.87
CA SER A 9 -9.84 4.92 -9.94
C SER A 9 -8.91 4.09 -9.05
N PRO A 10 -7.81 4.67 -8.52
CA PRO A 10 -6.96 3.96 -7.58
C PRO A 10 -7.75 3.48 -6.38
N ALA A 11 -7.35 2.33 -5.84
CA ALA A 11 -7.91 1.83 -4.60
C ALA A 11 -7.45 2.69 -3.43
N PHE A 12 -8.37 3.01 -2.53
CA PHE A 12 -8.08 3.71 -1.28
C PHE A 12 -7.61 2.71 -0.22
N LEU A 13 -6.34 2.78 0.17
CA LEU A 13 -5.76 1.99 1.24
C LEU A 13 -5.72 2.81 2.53
N ALA A 14 -6.38 2.31 3.59
CA ALA A 14 -6.33 2.86 4.93
C ALA A 14 -5.48 1.98 5.86
N SER A 15 -4.40 2.55 6.44
CA SER A 15 -3.64 1.82 7.47
C SER A 15 -4.38 1.86 8.81
N VAL A 16 -4.52 0.69 9.46
CA VAL A 16 -5.31 0.47 10.67
C VAL A 16 -4.52 -0.34 11.70
N ARG A 17 -4.72 -0.08 13.00
CA ARG A 17 -3.99 -0.73 14.10
C ARG A 17 -4.80 -1.82 14.82
N ASN A 18 -6.13 -1.83 14.67
CA ASN A 18 -7.04 -2.74 15.36
C ASN A 18 -8.38 -2.86 14.60
N ALA A 19 -9.26 -3.72 15.08
CA ALA A 19 -10.55 -3.98 14.48
C ALA A 19 -11.50 -2.76 14.50
N ASP A 20 -11.47 -1.91 15.53
CA ASP A 20 -12.31 -0.70 15.60
C ASP A 20 -11.92 0.32 14.52
N GLU A 21 -10.61 0.53 14.32
CA GLU A 21 -10.11 1.36 13.22
C GLU A 21 -10.45 0.74 11.85
N ALA A 22 -10.41 -0.59 11.73
CA ALA A 22 -10.80 -1.29 10.50
C ALA A 22 -12.27 -1.04 10.16
N MET A 23 -13.18 -1.18 11.13
CA MET A 23 -14.60 -0.89 10.94
C MET A 23 -14.85 0.58 10.61
N THR A 24 -14.12 1.49 11.24
CA THR A 24 -14.19 2.93 10.94
C THR A 24 -13.73 3.23 9.51
N ALA A 25 -12.63 2.62 9.07
CA ALA A 25 -12.10 2.76 7.71
C ALA A 25 -13.06 2.22 6.65
N LEU A 26 -13.66 1.05 6.88
CA LEU A 26 -14.66 0.45 6.00
C LEU A 26 -15.89 1.34 5.88
N ALA A 27 -16.44 1.79 7.01
CA ALA A 27 -17.59 2.68 7.03
C ALA A 27 -17.32 4.04 6.38
N GLY A 28 -16.04 4.45 6.28
CA GLY A 28 -15.57 5.66 5.61
C GLY A 28 -15.25 5.49 4.13
N GLY A 29 -15.33 4.26 3.58
CA GLY A 29 -15.14 3.99 2.15
C GLY A 29 -13.74 3.54 1.75
N ALA A 30 -12.94 2.99 2.66
CA ALA A 30 -11.69 2.35 2.31
C ALA A 30 -11.92 1.07 1.49
N ASP A 31 -11.08 0.84 0.48
CA ASP A 31 -11.09 -0.34 -0.37
C ASP A 31 -10.14 -1.44 0.13
N ILE A 32 -9.07 -1.02 0.81
CA ILE A 32 -8.02 -1.88 1.35
C ILE A 32 -7.77 -1.48 2.81
N LEU A 33 -7.81 -2.46 3.71
CA LEU A 33 -7.33 -2.31 5.08
C LEU A 33 -5.87 -2.75 5.15
N ASP A 34 -5.00 -1.91 5.69
CA ASP A 34 -3.58 -2.19 5.85
C ASP A 34 -3.21 -2.31 7.32
N CYS A 35 -3.01 -3.53 7.81
CA CYS A 35 -2.61 -3.80 9.20
C CYS A 35 -1.21 -3.25 9.44
N LYS A 36 -1.12 -2.09 10.11
CA LYS A 36 0.13 -1.39 10.37
C LYS A 36 0.05 -0.53 11.62
N ASP A 37 1.02 -0.68 12.54
CA ASP A 37 1.16 0.18 13.71
C ASP A 37 2.27 1.22 13.50
N PRO A 38 1.91 2.50 13.32
CA PRO A 38 2.89 3.57 13.08
C PRO A 38 3.77 3.86 14.31
N SER A 39 3.43 3.38 15.51
CA SER A 39 4.27 3.55 16.70
C SER A 39 5.47 2.59 16.71
N LEU A 40 5.41 1.52 15.93
CA LEU A 40 6.44 0.48 15.84
C LEU A 40 7.38 0.63 14.64
N GLY A 41 7.29 1.73 13.89
CA GLY A 41 8.17 1.99 12.76
C GLY A 41 7.46 2.52 11.52
N ALA A 42 8.17 2.56 10.41
CA ALA A 42 7.63 3.01 9.12
C ALA A 42 6.57 2.02 8.59
N LEU A 43 6.88 0.73 8.70
CA LEU A 43 6.00 -0.39 8.37
C LEU A 43 5.79 -1.30 9.61
N GLY A 44 5.66 -0.71 10.81
CA GLY A 44 5.54 -1.45 12.06
C GLY A 44 4.42 -2.49 12.00
N ALA A 45 4.75 -3.76 12.27
CA ALA A 45 3.79 -4.85 12.24
C ALA A 45 2.90 -4.83 13.48
N VAL A 46 1.60 -5.01 13.30
CA VAL A 46 0.69 -5.35 14.41
C VAL A 46 0.85 -6.83 14.76
N SER A 47 0.48 -7.23 15.99
CA SER A 47 0.58 -8.64 16.40
C SER A 47 -0.37 -9.53 15.55
N LEU A 48 0.00 -10.79 15.37
CA LEU A 48 -0.80 -11.76 14.60
C LEU A 48 -2.24 -11.95 15.12
N PRO A 49 -2.51 -11.95 16.46
CA PRO A 49 -3.89 -11.93 16.93
C PRO A 49 -4.68 -10.72 16.44
N VAL A 50 -4.10 -9.52 16.46
CA VAL A 50 -4.75 -8.29 15.96
C VAL A 50 -4.96 -8.37 14.44
N VAL A 51 -4.02 -8.93 13.68
CA VAL A 51 -4.23 -9.16 12.23
C VAL A 51 -5.47 -10.04 12.01
N ARG A 52 -5.61 -11.15 12.75
CA ARG A 52 -6.78 -12.04 12.65
C ARG A 52 -8.10 -11.34 13.01
N GLU A 53 -8.09 -10.50 14.03
CA GLU A 53 -9.26 -9.70 14.42
C GLU A 53 -9.67 -8.73 13.30
N ILE A 54 -8.70 -8.04 12.66
CA ILE A 54 -8.96 -7.16 11.51
C ILE A 54 -9.50 -7.95 10.32
N VAL A 55 -8.91 -9.11 10.01
CA VAL A 55 -9.40 -10.00 8.93
C VAL A 55 -10.83 -10.46 9.20
N ALA A 56 -11.15 -10.86 10.43
CA ALA A 56 -12.49 -11.24 10.82
C ALA A 56 -13.48 -10.07 10.71
N ALA A 57 -13.11 -8.88 11.17
CA ALA A 57 -13.92 -7.66 11.06
C ALA A 57 -14.19 -7.29 9.59
N ALA A 58 -13.22 -7.43 8.71
CA ALA A 58 -13.36 -7.20 7.28
C ALA A 58 -14.36 -8.17 6.62
N GLY A 59 -14.41 -9.41 7.06
CA GLY A 59 -15.36 -10.42 6.58
C GLY A 59 -16.79 -10.21 7.05
N LEU A 60 -16.99 -9.63 8.24
CA LEU A 60 -18.31 -9.40 8.83
C LEU A 60 -19.02 -8.15 8.30
N GLY A 61 -18.26 -7.20 7.73
CA GLY A 61 -18.78 -5.87 7.35
C GLY A 61 -19.31 -5.74 5.91
N VAL A 62 -19.31 -6.80 5.08
CA VAL A 62 -19.50 -6.64 3.63
C VAL A 62 -20.54 -7.57 3.06
N THR A 63 -21.67 -6.98 2.63
CA THR A 63 -22.55 -7.56 1.61
C THR A 63 -22.04 -7.10 0.24
N GLY A 64 -21.01 -7.76 -0.32
CA GLY A 64 -20.43 -7.35 -1.61
C GLY A 64 -19.09 -8.04 -1.91
N PRO A 65 -18.38 -7.69 -3.00
CA PRO A 65 -17.07 -8.23 -3.27
C PRO A 65 -16.13 -7.89 -2.10
N GLY A 66 -15.53 -8.94 -1.51
CA GLY A 66 -14.78 -8.87 -0.25
C GLY A 66 -13.72 -7.76 -0.23
N ILE A 67 -13.56 -7.17 0.95
CA ILE A 67 -12.51 -6.18 1.22
C ILE A 67 -11.14 -6.84 1.16
N THR A 68 -10.18 -6.16 0.57
CA THR A 68 -8.78 -6.60 0.59
C THR A 68 -8.13 -6.21 1.92
N VAL A 69 -7.51 -7.18 2.60
CA VAL A 69 -6.70 -6.92 3.79
C VAL A 69 -5.23 -7.17 3.44
N SER A 70 -4.37 -6.18 3.70
CA SER A 70 -2.92 -6.29 3.64
C SER A 70 -2.32 -6.17 5.03
N ALA A 71 -1.14 -6.72 5.25
CA ALA A 71 -0.39 -6.50 6.47
C ALA A 71 1.11 -6.37 6.18
N THR A 72 1.77 -5.52 6.96
CA THR A 72 3.22 -5.37 6.97
C THR A 72 3.86 -6.40 7.89
N ILE A 73 5.05 -6.88 7.52
CA ILE A 73 5.84 -7.81 8.36
C ILE A 73 6.80 -7.10 9.31
N GLY A 74 6.73 -5.77 9.39
CA GLY A 74 7.60 -4.94 10.23
C GLY A 74 8.84 -4.41 9.53
N ASP A 75 9.57 -3.54 10.23
CA ASP A 75 10.83 -2.96 9.77
C ASP A 75 11.97 -3.97 10.03
N LEU A 76 12.04 -5.02 9.21
CA LEU A 76 13.03 -6.09 9.34
C LEU A 76 14.29 -5.78 8.53
N PRO A 77 15.49 -6.17 9.04
CA PRO A 77 16.70 -6.16 8.23
C PRO A 77 16.59 -7.17 7.08
N ASN A 78 17.46 -7.05 6.06
CA ASN A 78 17.51 -7.98 4.93
C ASN A 78 18.11 -9.35 5.35
N ASP A 79 17.44 -10.02 6.27
CA ASP A 79 17.69 -11.40 6.69
C ASP A 79 16.68 -12.32 5.98
N PRO A 80 17.09 -13.13 4.97
CA PRO A 80 16.19 -13.92 4.16
C PRO A 80 15.29 -14.86 4.95
N GLN A 81 15.87 -15.56 5.95
CA GLN A 81 15.12 -16.54 6.75
C GLN A 81 14.10 -15.87 7.66
N ARG A 82 14.50 -14.78 8.31
CA ARG A 82 13.63 -14.01 9.20
C ARG A 82 12.48 -13.36 8.43
N VAL A 83 12.77 -12.79 7.26
CA VAL A 83 11.76 -12.13 6.41
C VAL A 83 10.78 -13.16 5.85
N ALA A 84 11.25 -14.30 5.32
CA ALA A 84 10.37 -15.36 4.83
C ALA A 84 9.45 -15.89 5.93
N LYS A 85 10.01 -16.21 7.12
CA LYS A 85 9.21 -16.67 8.26
C LYS A 85 8.14 -15.66 8.69
N ALA A 86 8.48 -14.38 8.73
CA ALA A 86 7.51 -13.33 9.06
C ALA A 86 6.42 -13.20 8.00
N ALA A 87 6.75 -13.40 6.72
CA ALA A 87 5.77 -13.39 5.63
C ALA A 87 4.80 -14.58 5.73
N GLU A 88 5.30 -15.79 6.02
CA GLU A 88 4.48 -16.99 6.24
C GLU A 88 3.53 -16.80 7.42
N ASP A 89 4.03 -16.28 8.56
CA ASP A 89 3.23 -16.06 9.76
C ASP A 89 2.09 -15.05 9.53
N VAL A 90 2.37 -13.99 8.79
CA VAL A 90 1.37 -12.97 8.42
C VAL A 90 0.37 -13.54 7.40
N ALA A 91 0.82 -14.30 6.41
CA ALA A 91 -0.06 -14.98 5.46
C ALA A 91 -1.01 -15.97 6.16
N ALA A 92 -0.49 -16.77 7.12
CA ALA A 92 -1.26 -17.69 7.93
C ALA A 92 -2.30 -17.00 8.85
N ALA A 93 -2.20 -15.69 9.06
CA ALA A 93 -3.23 -14.91 9.74
C ALA A 93 -4.44 -14.58 8.84
N GLY A 94 -4.40 -14.95 7.54
CA GLY A 94 -5.53 -14.86 6.61
C GLY A 94 -5.61 -13.57 5.80
N VAL A 95 -4.51 -12.82 5.68
CA VAL A 95 -4.47 -11.62 4.85
C VAL A 95 -4.41 -11.97 3.35
N HIS A 96 -4.87 -11.05 2.50
CA HIS A 96 -4.79 -11.20 1.04
C HIS A 96 -3.43 -10.76 0.49
N ILE A 97 -2.75 -9.83 1.18
CA ILE A 97 -1.49 -9.25 0.75
C ILE A 97 -0.53 -9.17 1.93
N VAL A 98 0.67 -9.71 1.76
CA VAL A 98 1.81 -9.56 2.67
C VAL A 98 2.73 -8.48 2.12
N LYS A 99 3.09 -7.49 2.95
CA LYS A 99 3.92 -6.35 2.56
C LYS A 99 5.28 -6.41 3.23
N TRP A 100 6.33 -6.47 2.41
CA TRP A 100 7.73 -6.42 2.83
C TRP A 100 8.34 -5.05 2.55
N GLY A 101 9.01 -4.46 3.55
CA GLY A 101 9.74 -3.20 3.42
C GLY A 101 11.15 -3.39 2.91
N LEU A 102 11.47 -2.80 1.76
CA LEU A 102 12.82 -2.73 1.23
C LEU A 102 13.48 -1.43 1.72
N PHE A 103 14.15 -1.50 2.87
CA PHE A 103 14.82 -0.36 3.50
C PHE A 103 16.24 -0.15 2.99
N GLU A 104 16.88 -1.21 2.47
CA GLU A 104 18.26 -1.23 1.99
C GLU A 104 18.35 -2.12 0.76
N THR A 105 19.22 -1.77 -0.18
CA THR A 105 19.43 -2.57 -1.41
C THR A 105 20.39 -3.74 -1.21
N GLY A 106 21.29 -3.63 -0.23
CA GLY A 106 22.21 -4.72 0.13
C GLY A 106 21.46 -5.96 0.61
N GLY A 107 21.71 -7.12 0.00
CA GLY A 107 21.02 -8.37 0.34
C GLY A 107 19.57 -8.49 -0.15
N ALA A 108 19.03 -7.50 -0.86
CA ALA A 108 17.64 -7.51 -1.31
C ALA A 108 17.30 -8.70 -2.21
N VAL A 109 18.19 -9.09 -3.12
CA VAL A 109 17.96 -10.22 -4.04
C VAL A 109 17.83 -11.52 -3.27
N GLN A 110 18.64 -11.75 -2.24
CA GLN A 110 18.55 -12.94 -1.39
C GLN A 110 17.22 -13.01 -0.64
N VAL A 111 16.71 -11.85 -0.16
CA VAL A 111 15.39 -11.77 0.48
C VAL A 111 14.27 -12.00 -0.54
N ILE A 112 14.38 -11.43 -1.74
CA ILE A 112 13.38 -11.65 -2.82
C ILE A 112 13.28 -13.15 -3.15
N ASN A 113 14.42 -13.85 -3.28
CA ASN A 113 14.43 -15.29 -3.54
C ASN A 113 13.79 -16.08 -2.38
N ALA A 114 14.12 -15.73 -1.13
CA ALA A 114 13.52 -16.40 0.03
C ALA A 114 12.00 -16.16 0.13
N LEU A 115 11.52 -14.97 -0.24
CA LEU A 115 10.09 -14.66 -0.29
C LEU A 115 9.38 -15.39 -1.45
N GLN A 116 10.06 -15.59 -2.58
CA GLN A 116 9.53 -16.39 -3.69
C GLN A 116 9.26 -17.84 -3.28
N ASP A 117 10.12 -18.40 -2.43
CA ASP A 117 10.06 -19.78 -1.97
C ASP A 117 9.20 -19.96 -0.70
N ALA A 118 8.77 -18.86 -0.05
CA ALA A 118 7.99 -18.89 1.18
C ALA A 118 6.56 -19.42 0.97
N ASP A 119 6.08 -20.22 1.94
CA ASP A 119 4.68 -20.71 1.93
C ASP A 119 3.72 -19.63 2.44
N ILE A 120 3.26 -18.79 1.53
CA ILE A 120 2.27 -17.74 1.80
C ILE A 120 0.83 -18.13 1.41
N GLY A 121 0.59 -19.40 1.07
CA GLY A 121 -0.72 -19.91 0.68
C GLY A 121 -1.30 -19.15 -0.52
N SER A 122 -2.50 -18.59 -0.35
CA SER A 122 -3.18 -17.78 -1.40
C SER A 122 -2.90 -16.27 -1.32
N SER A 123 -2.04 -15.84 -0.40
CA SER A 123 -1.66 -14.43 -0.28
C SER A 123 -0.77 -13.98 -1.43
N HIS A 124 -0.66 -12.67 -1.62
CA HIS A 124 0.20 -12.04 -2.61
C HIS A 124 1.28 -11.21 -1.95
N LEU A 125 2.48 -11.16 -2.54
CA LEU A 125 3.58 -10.32 -2.06
C LEU A 125 3.53 -8.92 -2.69
N VAL A 126 3.77 -7.91 -1.88
CA VAL A 126 3.99 -6.53 -2.31
C VAL A 126 5.26 -6.00 -1.63
N ALA A 127 6.20 -5.48 -2.43
CA ALA A 127 7.39 -4.82 -1.91
C ALA A 127 7.12 -3.31 -1.69
N VAL A 128 7.54 -2.78 -0.54
CA VAL A 128 7.43 -1.35 -0.21
C VAL A 128 8.82 -0.73 -0.24
N LEU A 129 9.08 0.10 -1.23
CA LEU A 129 10.35 0.80 -1.41
C LEU A 129 10.30 2.14 -0.68
N MET A 130 11.36 2.47 0.05
CA MET A 130 11.45 3.70 0.83
C MET A 130 11.95 4.87 -0.04
N ALA A 131 11.05 5.79 -0.39
CA ALA A 131 11.29 6.93 -1.27
C ALA A 131 12.45 7.83 -0.79
N ASP A 132 12.59 7.97 0.52
CA ASP A 132 13.63 8.77 1.17
C ASP A 132 14.96 8.02 1.38
N ARG A 133 15.08 6.79 0.86
CA ARG A 133 16.27 5.92 0.90
C ARG A 133 16.86 5.65 -0.48
N ASN A 134 16.54 6.50 -1.46
CA ASN A 134 17.02 6.36 -2.84
C ASN A 134 16.76 4.95 -3.43
N PRO A 135 15.48 4.57 -3.61
CA PRO A 135 15.10 3.23 -4.02
C PRO A 135 15.65 2.85 -5.40
N ASP A 136 16.21 1.65 -5.50
CA ASP A 136 16.70 1.12 -6.77
C ASP A 136 15.54 0.52 -7.59
N LEU A 137 15.07 1.24 -8.60
CA LEU A 137 13.99 0.79 -9.47
C LEU A 137 14.40 -0.36 -10.42
N ALA A 138 15.70 -0.68 -10.55
CA ALA A 138 16.12 -1.86 -11.31
C ALA A 138 15.63 -3.17 -10.68
N LEU A 139 15.38 -3.17 -9.37
CA LEU A 139 14.82 -4.32 -8.65
C LEU A 139 13.38 -4.67 -9.05
N LEU A 140 12.64 -3.77 -9.72
CA LEU A 140 11.26 -4.06 -10.15
C LEU A 140 11.18 -5.26 -11.08
N ALA A 141 12.15 -5.42 -11.98
CA ALA A 141 12.22 -6.59 -12.86
C ALA A 141 12.42 -7.89 -12.07
N THR A 142 13.29 -7.86 -11.06
CA THR A 142 13.55 -9.02 -10.18
C THR A 142 12.33 -9.36 -9.33
N LEU A 143 11.65 -8.37 -8.77
CA LEU A 143 10.41 -8.54 -8.01
C LEU A 143 9.30 -9.17 -8.87
N ALA A 144 9.12 -8.69 -10.09
CA ALA A 144 8.14 -9.26 -11.02
C ALA A 144 8.48 -10.72 -11.38
N ALA A 145 9.75 -11.01 -11.69
CA ALA A 145 10.22 -12.36 -11.99
C ALA A 145 10.04 -13.34 -10.81
N ALA A 146 10.14 -12.83 -9.57
CA ALA A 146 9.89 -13.59 -8.34
C ALA A 146 8.40 -13.69 -7.98
N GLY A 147 7.47 -13.24 -8.83
CA GLY A 147 6.03 -13.40 -8.64
C GLY A 147 5.39 -12.40 -7.67
N PHE A 148 6.06 -11.30 -7.35
CA PHE A 148 5.41 -10.22 -6.60
C PHE A 148 4.23 -9.65 -7.40
N ALA A 149 3.12 -9.40 -6.71
CA ALA A 149 1.91 -8.83 -7.32
C ALA A 149 1.98 -7.31 -7.48
N GLY A 150 2.83 -6.66 -6.71
CA GLY A 150 2.92 -5.19 -6.74
C GLY A 150 4.09 -4.62 -5.98
N VAL A 151 4.24 -3.32 -6.15
CA VAL A 151 5.25 -2.48 -5.49
C VAL A 151 4.62 -1.19 -5.01
N MET A 152 5.09 -0.67 -3.88
CA MET A 152 4.64 0.62 -3.35
C MET A 152 5.84 1.53 -3.05
N LEU A 153 5.64 2.84 -3.18
CA LEU A 153 6.50 3.84 -2.53
C LEU A 153 5.88 4.24 -1.18
N ASP A 154 6.69 4.26 -0.14
CA ASP A 154 6.37 4.87 1.17
C ASP A 154 7.62 5.64 1.63
N THR A 155 7.58 6.32 2.77
CA THR A 155 8.71 7.03 3.37
C THR A 155 9.14 6.32 4.66
N ALA A 156 10.44 6.14 4.89
CA ALA A 156 10.95 5.59 6.14
C ALA A 156 10.91 6.64 7.26
N ASP A 157 11.46 7.82 7.00
CA ASP A 157 11.46 8.94 7.94
C ASP A 157 10.29 9.90 7.65
N LYS A 158 9.26 9.81 8.49
CA LYS A 158 8.05 10.63 8.34
C LYS A 158 8.24 12.11 8.67
N SER A 159 9.35 12.48 9.31
CA SER A 159 9.69 13.87 9.60
C SER A 159 10.17 14.64 8.37
N ARG A 160 10.62 13.93 7.33
CA ARG A 160 11.11 14.52 6.07
C ARG A 160 10.02 15.04 5.13
N GLY A 161 8.75 14.82 5.47
CA GLY A 161 7.62 15.29 4.68
C GLY A 161 6.86 14.18 3.94
N SER A 162 5.96 14.60 3.04
CA SER A 162 5.18 13.67 2.21
C SER A 162 6.01 13.16 1.02
N LEU A 163 5.53 12.07 0.40
CA LEU A 163 6.13 11.51 -0.82
C LEU A 163 6.36 12.59 -1.89
N THR A 164 5.41 13.51 -2.08
CA THR A 164 5.46 14.59 -3.07
C THR A 164 6.47 15.69 -2.73
N GLN A 165 6.91 15.78 -1.47
CA GLN A 165 7.98 16.66 -1.03
C GLN A 165 9.36 16.02 -1.14
N ILE A 166 9.43 14.68 -1.12
CA ILE A 166 10.68 13.90 -1.18
C ILE A 166 11.07 13.58 -2.62
N LEU A 167 10.12 13.14 -3.44
CA LEU A 167 10.34 12.81 -4.84
C LEU A 167 9.70 13.84 -5.77
N SER A 168 10.40 14.15 -6.84
CA SER A 168 9.84 14.94 -7.93
C SER A 168 8.73 14.18 -8.68
N ALA A 169 7.85 14.91 -9.35
CA ALA A 169 6.83 14.34 -10.22
C ALA A 169 7.42 13.35 -11.25
N ARG A 170 8.60 13.67 -11.81
CA ARG A 170 9.30 12.80 -12.78
C ARG A 170 9.70 11.45 -12.18
N GLU A 171 10.19 11.44 -10.95
CA GLU A 171 10.58 10.20 -10.25
C GLU A 171 9.36 9.33 -9.93
N ILE A 172 8.27 9.94 -9.45
CA ILE A 172 7.02 9.22 -9.16
C ILE A 172 6.42 8.64 -10.47
N VAL A 173 6.37 9.42 -11.55
CA VAL A 173 5.91 8.95 -12.88
C VAL A 173 6.80 7.82 -13.39
N SER A 174 8.14 7.92 -13.22
CA SER A 174 9.07 6.87 -13.60
C SER A 174 8.77 5.57 -12.86
N PHE A 175 8.56 5.63 -11.53
CA PHE A 175 8.18 4.47 -10.72
C PHE A 175 6.89 3.82 -11.21
N VAL A 176 5.80 4.59 -11.35
CA VAL A 176 4.49 4.07 -11.80
C VAL A 176 4.59 3.46 -13.20
N THR A 177 5.33 4.11 -14.11
CA THR A 177 5.52 3.61 -15.48
C THR A 177 6.31 2.30 -15.51
N GLN A 178 7.37 2.20 -14.71
CA GLN A 178 8.19 0.98 -14.63
C GLN A 178 7.41 -0.15 -13.94
N ALA A 179 6.64 0.12 -12.88
CA ALA A 179 5.78 -0.89 -12.27
C ALA A 179 4.81 -1.49 -13.31
N LYS A 180 4.14 -0.63 -14.09
CA LYS A 180 3.24 -1.07 -15.18
C LYS A 180 3.93 -1.86 -16.28
N LYS A 181 5.17 -1.51 -16.63
CA LYS A 181 5.97 -2.25 -17.62
C LYS A 181 6.18 -3.72 -17.23
N TYR A 182 6.23 -4.00 -15.93
CA TYR A 182 6.43 -5.34 -15.39
C TYR A 182 5.13 -5.97 -14.85
N ASP A 183 3.96 -5.43 -15.21
CA ASP A 183 2.64 -5.86 -14.75
C ASP A 183 2.48 -5.87 -13.22
N LEU A 184 3.27 -5.07 -12.51
CA LEU A 184 3.16 -4.88 -11.07
C LEU A 184 2.10 -3.82 -10.74
N ILE A 185 1.26 -4.11 -9.74
CA ILE A 185 0.37 -3.11 -9.13
C ILE A 185 1.25 -2.02 -8.49
N SER A 186 0.96 -0.77 -8.82
CA SER A 186 1.70 0.39 -8.33
C SER A 186 0.95 1.09 -7.20
N GLY A 187 1.58 1.24 -6.04
CA GLY A 187 1.02 1.96 -4.89
C GLY A 187 1.85 3.18 -4.51
N LEU A 188 1.19 4.24 -4.07
CA LEU A 188 1.83 5.44 -3.55
C LEU A 188 1.32 5.71 -2.14
N ALA A 189 2.25 5.86 -1.20
CA ALA A 189 2.01 6.22 0.20
C ALA A 189 3.16 7.11 0.70
N GLY A 190 3.22 7.40 1.98
CA GLY A 190 4.27 8.23 2.57
C GLY A 190 3.77 9.61 2.95
N SER A 191 3.16 9.71 4.14
CA SER A 191 2.64 10.96 4.72
C SER A 191 1.75 11.78 3.78
N LEU A 192 1.01 11.11 2.88
CA LEU A 192 0.13 11.75 1.92
C LEU A 192 -0.98 12.52 2.63
N ARG A 193 -1.35 13.66 2.04
CA ARG A 193 -2.43 14.55 2.45
C ARG A 193 -3.50 14.60 1.36
N ILE A 194 -4.63 15.23 1.64
CA ILE A 194 -5.73 15.37 0.68
C ILE A 194 -5.30 16.15 -0.56
N GLU A 195 -4.48 17.18 -0.40
CA GLU A 195 -3.95 18.01 -1.49
C GLU A 195 -2.99 17.25 -2.42
N ASP A 196 -2.41 16.13 -1.98
CA ASP A 196 -1.53 15.28 -2.82
C ASP A 196 -2.34 14.39 -3.78
N ILE A 197 -3.65 14.19 -3.55
CA ILE A 197 -4.47 13.22 -4.28
C ILE A 197 -4.57 13.57 -5.77
N GLU A 198 -4.98 14.79 -6.10
CA GLU A 198 -5.21 15.18 -7.50
C GLU A 198 -3.95 15.10 -8.37
N PRO A 199 -2.78 15.64 -7.95
CA PRO A 199 -1.53 15.45 -8.68
C PRO A 199 -1.15 13.99 -8.87
N LEU A 200 -1.23 13.17 -7.80
CA LEU A 200 -0.84 11.78 -7.84
C LEU A 200 -1.76 10.93 -8.72
N LEU A 201 -3.06 11.24 -8.78
CA LEU A 201 -3.97 10.54 -9.68
C LEU A 201 -3.60 10.72 -11.16
N SER A 202 -3.07 11.87 -11.53
CA SER A 202 -2.64 12.14 -12.91
C SER A 202 -1.51 11.21 -13.38
N TYR A 203 -0.72 10.67 -12.45
CA TYR A 203 0.35 9.69 -12.74
C TYR A 203 -0.19 8.26 -12.92
N GLY A 204 -1.45 8.03 -12.54
CA GLY A 204 -2.17 6.78 -12.74
C GLY A 204 -1.68 5.61 -11.89
N PRO A 205 -1.42 5.76 -10.58
CA PRO A 205 -1.17 4.63 -9.70
C PRO A 205 -2.42 3.77 -9.52
N ASP A 206 -2.24 2.53 -9.09
CA ASP A 206 -3.35 1.60 -8.80
C ASP A 206 -3.87 1.74 -7.36
N VAL A 207 -3.03 2.21 -6.43
CA VAL A 207 -3.35 2.35 -5.00
C VAL A 207 -2.81 3.67 -4.45
N LEU A 208 -3.61 4.36 -3.63
CA LEU A 208 -3.16 5.46 -2.77
C LEU A 208 -3.35 5.07 -1.30
N GLY A 209 -2.27 5.16 -0.50
CA GLY A 209 -2.24 4.75 0.90
C GLY A 209 -2.15 5.92 1.88
N PHE A 210 -3.01 5.88 2.90
CA PHE A 210 -3.09 6.95 3.91
C PHE A 210 -3.07 6.40 5.33
N ARG A 211 -2.52 7.18 6.25
CA ARG A 211 -2.65 7.00 7.70
C ARG A 211 -2.82 8.36 8.39
N GLY A 212 -1.84 9.26 8.31
CA GLY A 212 -1.85 10.53 9.03
C GLY A 212 -3.05 11.42 8.70
N ALA A 213 -3.43 11.47 7.42
CA ALA A 213 -4.60 12.22 6.95
C ALA A 213 -5.94 11.65 7.44
N LEU A 214 -5.97 10.41 7.96
CA LEU A 214 -7.16 9.76 8.48
C LEU A 214 -7.33 9.93 9.99
N CYS A 215 -6.34 10.50 10.68
CA CYS A 215 -6.27 10.52 12.14
C CYS A 215 -6.33 11.92 12.71
N THR A 216 -6.92 12.04 13.89
CA THR A 216 -6.79 13.25 14.72
C THR A 216 -5.47 13.19 15.50
N GLY A 217 -4.70 14.28 15.51
CA GLY A 217 -3.42 14.36 16.22
C GLY A 217 -2.24 13.67 15.52
N GLY A 218 -2.36 13.41 14.21
CA GLY A 218 -1.31 12.83 13.37
C GLY A 218 -1.33 11.30 13.32
N ARG A 219 -0.27 10.70 12.71
CA ARG A 219 -0.26 9.26 12.30
C ARG A 219 -0.46 8.26 13.44
N THR A 220 -0.09 8.61 14.66
CA THR A 220 -0.26 7.77 15.88
C THR A 220 -1.58 8.01 16.59
N GLY A 221 -2.34 9.00 16.17
CA GLY A 221 -3.65 9.32 16.72
C GLY A 221 -4.76 8.34 16.32
N ALA A 222 -5.96 8.59 16.83
CA ALA A 222 -7.15 7.82 16.50
C ALA A 222 -7.62 8.10 15.06
N LEU A 223 -8.09 7.07 14.39
CA LEU A 223 -8.68 7.17 13.06
C LEU A 223 -10.09 7.73 13.17
N GLU A 224 -10.40 8.75 12.38
CA GLU A 224 -11.67 9.46 12.40
C GLU A 224 -12.47 9.19 11.12
N ARG A 225 -13.72 8.76 11.28
CA ARG A 225 -14.58 8.44 10.14
C ARG A 225 -14.79 9.62 9.19
N ALA A 226 -14.87 10.84 9.72
CA ALA A 226 -15.01 12.04 8.92
C ALA A 226 -13.81 12.24 7.98
N HIS A 227 -12.58 12.07 8.50
CA HIS A 227 -11.35 12.17 7.71
C HIS A 227 -11.25 11.06 6.66
N VAL A 228 -11.66 9.82 6.98
CA VAL A 228 -11.71 8.73 6.00
C VAL A 228 -12.67 9.07 4.86
N ASN A 229 -13.88 9.58 5.18
CA ASN A 229 -14.86 10.02 4.18
C ASN A 229 -14.32 11.15 3.30
N ASP A 230 -13.55 12.10 3.87
CA ASP A 230 -12.98 13.22 3.13
C ASP A 230 -11.96 12.73 2.10
N VAL A 231 -11.07 11.80 2.48
CA VAL A 231 -10.11 11.17 1.56
C VAL A 231 -10.83 10.37 0.47
N ALA A 232 -11.83 9.55 0.82
CA ALA A 232 -12.60 8.76 -0.14
C ALA A 232 -13.30 9.66 -1.18
N ARG A 233 -13.91 10.77 -0.72
CA ARG A 233 -14.55 11.77 -1.60
C ARG A 233 -13.55 12.46 -2.50
N ALA A 234 -12.38 12.85 -1.98
CA ALA A 234 -11.33 13.51 -2.74
C ALA A 234 -10.80 12.59 -3.86
N ILE A 235 -10.55 11.30 -3.58
CA ILE A 235 -10.14 10.32 -4.59
C ILE A 235 -11.22 10.18 -5.67
N SER A 236 -12.49 10.05 -5.28
CA SER A 236 -13.61 9.92 -6.21
C SER A 236 -13.76 11.16 -7.10
N ALA A 237 -13.73 12.36 -6.51
CA ALA A 237 -13.86 13.62 -7.23
C ALA A 237 -12.72 13.83 -8.24
N ALA A 238 -11.46 13.63 -7.83
CA ALA A 238 -10.30 13.77 -8.70
C ALA A 238 -10.29 12.73 -9.84
N ALA A 239 -10.75 11.50 -9.58
CA ALA A 239 -10.89 10.47 -10.62
C ALA A 239 -11.93 10.85 -11.70
N HIS A 240 -12.96 11.59 -11.36
CA HIS A 240 -13.93 12.14 -12.32
C HIS A 240 -13.32 13.31 -13.12
N GLY A 241 -12.57 14.21 -12.48
CA GLY A 241 -11.92 15.35 -13.13
C GLY A 241 -10.87 14.95 -14.17
N VAL A 242 -10.03 13.97 -13.87
CA VAL A 242 -9.01 13.44 -14.82
C VAL A 242 -9.65 12.86 -16.08
N ARG A 243 -10.90 12.38 -16.02
CA ARG A 243 -11.62 11.85 -17.19
C ARG A 243 -12.15 12.92 -18.11
N SER A 244 -12.65 14.02 -17.57
CA SER A 244 -13.21 15.12 -18.39
C SER A 244 -12.11 15.82 -19.19
N ASN A 245 -10.86 15.75 -18.77
CA ASN A 245 -9.70 16.37 -19.43
C ASN A 245 -8.96 15.47 -20.45
N ARG A 246 -9.36 14.20 -20.63
CA ARG A 246 -8.79 13.39 -21.74
C ARG A 246 -9.45 13.78 -23.04
N PRO A 247 -8.70 14.27 -24.06
CA PRO A 247 -9.26 14.53 -25.38
C PRO A 247 -9.86 13.23 -25.93
N SER A 248 -11.09 13.31 -26.43
CA SER A 248 -11.77 12.21 -27.13
C SER A 248 -10.81 11.68 -28.20
N ARG A 249 -10.43 10.40 -28.12
CA ARG A 249 -9.76 9.76 -29.25
C ARG A 249 -10.72 9.84 -30.43
N ILE A 250 -10.42 10.73 -31.35
CA ILE A 250 -11.05 10.73 -32.67
C ILE A 250 -10.63 9.40 -33.30
N VAL A 251 -11.59 8.50 -33.42
CA VAL A 251 -11.43 7.28 -34.24
C VAL A 251 -11.45 7.75 -35.66
N ALA A 252 -10.30 7.68 -36.33
CA ALA A 252 -10.16 7.81 -37.76
C ALA A 252 -10.14 6.42 -38.38
#